data_2c1ab7112e9cca23c8bf9a4160555dd3
#
_entry.id   2c1ab7112e9cca23c8bf9a4160555dd3
#
_cell.length_a   1.000
_cell.length_b   1.000
_cell.length_c   1.000
_cell.angle_alpha   90.00
_cell.angle_beta   90.00
_cell.angle_gamma   90.00
#
_symmetry.space_group_name_H-M   'P 1'
#
loop_
_entity.id
_entity.type
_entity.pdbx_description
1 polymer ?
#
loop_
_entity_poly.entity_id
_entity_poly.type
_entity_poly.pdbx_seq_one_letter_code
_entity_poly.pdbx_strand_id
1 'polypeptide(L)'
;MKEIMNMKLKTLILTIALILGVSTNISAQPGAIKKAADAAFTLTTFKADGSILATSNGVCISTDGVAVSPWKPFIGADKAVIVDAKGQKHEVDCLLGANEIYDIVKFQVSGKTIAAPLATTVSVGDEAWITPMPKSGNAEKADVSSVEKFMDKYNYTILKSSATDKLNGAPVFNVKGQVIGLFNSAGESQSSTDVNYAKDFVVKGLSQNDITLRQSNIRIGLPNTVEEAVVALMLSSEKPTNIHEAIVNEFITKFPQANDGYYALANIQVAKGDFANADKTMQTAISKVTAKDEAHYNFARLIYRNALIQEFAEKTKSVGWTLDKALDEIKKAETT
;
A
#
# COMPACT_ATOMS: atom_id res chain seq x y z
N MET A 1 76.23 -2.56 11.16
CA MET A 1 74.99 -2.57 11.95
C MET A 1 74.09 -1.33 11.70
N LYS A 2 74.63 -0.11 11.69
CA LYS A 2 73.87 1.14 11.40
C LYS A 2 73.24 1.22 9.98
N GLU A 3 73.94 0.71 8.95
CA GLU A 3 73.44 0.76 7.57
C GLU A 3 72.29 -0.17 7.35
N ILE A 4 72.28 -1.38 7.94
CA ILE A 4 71.18 -2.35 7.84
C ILE A 4 69.96 -1.85 8.59
N MET A 5 70.12 -1.12 9.69
CA MET A 5 69.03 -0.52 10.45
C MET A 5 68.37 0.66 9.70
N ASN A 6 69.20 1.48 8.99
CA ASN A 6 68.70 2.56 8.15
C ASN A 6 67.96 2.06 6.91
N MET A 7 68.36 0.92 6.32
CA MET A 7 67.69 0.31 5.18
C MET A 7 66.32 -0.28 5.59
N LYS A 8 66.27 -0.94 6.76
CA LYS A 8 64.99 -1.44 7.30
C LYS A 8 63.99 -0.32 7.68
N LEU A 9 64.50 0.80 8.20
CA LEU A 9 63.68 1.96 8.54
C LEU A 9 63.13 2.67 7.27
N LYS A 10 63.97 2.80 6.20
CA LYS A 10 63.54 3.34 4.91
C LYS A 10 62.47 2.45 4.23
N THR A 11 62.65 1.12 4.30
CA THR A 11 61.65 0.17 3.76
C THR A 11 60.34 0.23 4.56
N LEU A 12 60.39 0.36 5.87
CA LEU A 12 59.21 0.51 6.73
C LEU A 12 58.45 1.83 6.45
N ILE A 13 59.15 2.94 6.25
CA ILE A 13 58.53 4.23 5.91
C ILE A 13 57.91 4.19 4.50
N LEU A 14 58.56 3.52 3.52
CA LEU A 14 58.03 3.36 2.19
C LEU A 14 56.76 2.47 2.18
N THR A 15 56.69 1.42 3.02
CA THR A 15 55.53 0.56 3.16
C THR A 15 54.37 1.30 3.84
N ILE A 16 54.65 2.16 4.83
CA ILE A 16 53.62 2.99 5.47
C ILE A 16 53.13 4.09 4.53
N ALA A 17 53.98 4.66 3.68
CA ALA A 17 53.58 5.65 2.67
C ALA A 17 52.73 5.01 1.55
N LEU A 18 52.95 3.74 1.20
CA LEU A 18 52.12 3.01 0.22
C LEU A 18 50.73 2.63 0.80
N ILE A 19 50.61 2.42 2.10
CA ILE A 19 49.33 2.12 2.79
C ILE A 19 48.51 3.39 2.97
N LEU A 20 49.12 4.57 3.07
CA LEU A 20 48.44 5.87 3.17
C LEU A 20 48.01 6.44 1.81
N GLY A 21 48.39 5.81 0.69
CA GLY A 21 48.08 6.27 -0.68
C GLY A 21 46.81 5.65 -1.29
N VAL A 22 46.16 4.71 -0.62
CA VAL A 22 44.80 4.25 -1.01
C VAL A 22 43.81 5.12 -0.27
N SER A 23 43.66 6.37 -0.71
CA SER A 23 42.42 7.12 -0.44
C SER A 23 41.29 6.36 -1.15
N THR A 24 40.69 5.42 -0.45
CA THR A 24 39.32 5.05 -0.78
C THR A 24 38.54 6.35 -0.67
N ASN A 25 38.10 6.89 -1.78
CA ASN A 25 37.06 7.93 -1.82
C ASN A 25 35.82 7.30 -1.21
N ILE A 26 35.75 7.19 0.11
CA ILE A 26 34.51 6.96 0.84
C ILE A 26 33.79 8.29 0.68
N SER A 27 33.04 8.39 -0.44
CA SER A 27 32.11 9.51 -0.64
C SER A 27 31.14 9.46 0.54
N ALA A 28 31.25 10.40 1.47
CA ALA A 28 30.37 10.45 2.60
C ALA A 28 28.95 10.70 2.09
N GLN A 29 28.02 9.85 2.50
CA GLN A 29 26.60 9.99 2.14
C GLN A 29 26.11 11.41 2.45
N PRO A 30 25.54 12.15 1.48
CA PRO A 30 25.01 13.49 1.70
C PRO A 30 23.99 13.54 2.84
N GLY A 31 24.04 14.57 3.67
CA GLY A 31 23.13 14.72 4.81
C GLY A 31 21.66 14.73 4.45
N ALA A 32 21.31 15.23 3.26
CA ALA A 32 19.94 15.21 2.73
C ALA A 32 19.43 13.78 2.53
N ILE A 33 20.27 12.88 2.01
CA ILE A 33 19.92 11.46 1.79
C ILE A 33 19.77 10.75 3.13
N LYS A 34 20.67 11.01 4.10
CA LYS A 34 20.57 10.41 5.43
C LYS A 34 19.22 10.72 6.11
N LYS A 35 18.71 11.95 5.95
CA LYS A 35 17.40 12.34 6.45
C LYS A 35 16.25 11.70 5.64
N ALA A 36 16.39 11.64 4.31
CA ALA A 36 15.37 11.07 3.43
C ALA A 36 15.24 9.55 3.60
N ALA A 37 16.31 8.86 4.02
CA ALA A 37 16.32 7.43 4.31
C ALA A 37 15.34 7.03 5.43
N ASP A 38 14.91 7.95 6.29
CA ASP A 38 13.88 7.69 7.29
C ASP A 38 12.51 7.36 6.68
N ALA A 39 12.30 7.66 5.40
CA ALA A 39 11.10 7.26 4.67
C ALA A 39 11.17 5.83 4.09
N ALA A 40 12.36 5.23 4.05
CA ALA A 40 12.54 3.85 3.61
C ALA A 40 12.06 2.86 4.69
N PHE A 41 11.57 1.72 4.25
CA PHE A 41 11.09 0.65 5.14
C PHE A 41 11.53 -0.73 4.64
N THR A 42 11.45 -1.71 5.52
CA THR A 42 11.45 -3.12 5.14
C THR A 42 10.03 -3.65 5.07
N LEU A 43 9.73 -4.40 4.01
CA LEU A 43 8.46 -5.08 3.78
C LEU A 43 8.60 -6.56 4.09
N THR A 44 7.62 -7.14 4.76
CA THR A 44 7.45 -8.58 4.89
C THR A 44 6.02 -8.95 4.53
N THR A 45 5.87 -9.89 3.60
CA THR A 45 4.59 -10.46 3.21
C THR A 45 4.43 -11.87 3.77
N PHE A 46 3.19 -12.29 4.02
CA PHE A 46 2.86 -13.53 4.69
C PHE A 46 1.79 -14.29 3.91
N LYS A 47 1.87 -15.63 3.96
CA LYS A 47 0.83 -16.54 3.48
C LYS A 47 -0.32 -16.63 4.48
N ALA A 48 -1.43 -17.29 4.10
CA ALA A 48 -2.59 -17.54 4.94
C ALA A 48 -2.27 -18.27 6.26
N ASP A 49 -1.27 -19.15 6.25
CA ASP A 49 -0.80 -19.87 7.43
C ASP A 49 0.09 -19.04 8.38
N GLY A 50 0.35 -17.76 8.03
CA GLY A 50 1.20 -16.84 8.78
C GLY A 50 2.70 -17.00 8.52
N SER A 51 3.12 -17.95 7.68
CA SER A 51 4.52 -18.08 7.27
C SER A 51 4.95 -16.91 6.39
N ILE A 52 6.24 -16.54 6.45
CA ILE A 52 6.80 -15.50 5.60
C ILE A 52 6.77 -15.99 4.13
N LEU A 53 6.19 -15.16 3.26
CA LEU A 53 6.18 -15.37 1.82
C LEU A 53 7.41 -14.75 1.17
N ALA A 54 7.63 -13.45 1.43
CA ALA A 54 8.76 -12.69 0.88
C ALA A 54 9.13 -11.51 1.77
N THR A 55 10.34 -10.99 1.55
CA THR A 55 10.82 -9.73 2.12
C THR A 55 11.31 -8.82 1.00
N SER A 56 11.21 -7.51 1.19
CA SER A 56 11.69 -6.50 0.25
C SER A 56 11.92 -5.18 0.96
N ASN A 57 12.26 -4.15 0.20
CA ASN A 57 12.34 -2.78 0.67
C ASN A 57 11.27 -1.94 -0.03
N GLY A 58 11.10 -0.70 0.43
CA GLY A 58 10.23 0.26 -0.21
C GLY A 58 10.38 1.64 0.41
N VAL A 59 9.51 2.57 0.01
CA VAL A 59 9.52 3.96 0.46
C VAL A 59 8.11 4.49 0.69
N CYS A 60 7.92 5.21 1.79
CA CYS A 60 6.70 5.97 2.03
C CYS A 60 6.74 7.30 1.26
N ILE A 61 5.67 7.59 0.54
CA ILE A 61 5.55 8.77 -0.34
C ILE A 61 4.54 9.80 0.17
N SER A 62 3.85 9.48 1.27
CA SER A 62 2.99 10.43 1.97
C SER A 62 3.05 10.19 3.48
N THR A 63 2.68 11.20 4.26
CA THR A 63 2.69 11.14 5.73
C THR A 63 1.45 10.44 6.30
N ASP A 64 0.45 10.19 5.51
CA ASP A 64 -0.79 9.47 5.85
C ASP A 64 -0.74 7.97 5.47
N GLY A 65 0.46 7.45 5.17
CA GLY A 65 0.70 6.02 5.04
C GLY A 65 0.67 5.48 3.61
N VAL A 66 0.68 6.34 2.56
CA VAL A 66 0.84 5.83 1.20
C VAL A 66 2.29 5.43 0.95
N ALA A 67 2.48 4.19 0.51
CA ALA A 67 3.78 3.57 0.32
C ALA A 67 3.89 2.88 -1.05
N VAL A 68 5.13 2.69 -1.49
CA VAL A 68 5.48 2.07 -2.78
C VAL A 68 6.60 1.05 -2.56
N SER A 69 6.48 -0.11 -3.21
CA SER A 69 7.50 -1.17 -3.23
C SER A 69 7.42 -1.97 -4.54
N PRO A 70 8.31 -2.95 -4.77
CA PRO A 70 8.10 -3.95 -5.82
C PRO A 70 6.80 -4.72 -5.62
N TRP A 71 6.17 -5.11 -6.73
CA TRP A 71 4.92 -5.88 -6.75
C TRP A 71 5.10 -7.36 -6.42
N LYS A 72 6.17 -7.99 -6.93
CA LYS A 72 6.41 -9.44 -6.80
C LYS A 72 6.21 -9.99 -5.38
N PRO A 73 6.64 -9.33 -4.29
CA PRO A 73 6.41 -9.80 -2.93
C PRO A 73 4.93 -9.95 -2.53
N PHE A 74 4.02 -9.29 -3.24
CA PHE A 74 2.58 -9.31 -2.94
C PHE A 74 1.82 -10.45 -3.62
N ILE A 75 2.44 -11.11 -4.62
CA ILE A 75 1.81 -12.22 -5.34
C ILE A 75 1.62 -13.41 -4.37
N GLY A 76 0.36 -13.80 -4.14
CA GLY A 76 0.00 -14.85 -3.19
C GLY A 76 0.06 -14.44 -1.71
N ALA A 77 0.22 -13.14 -1.40
CA ALA A 77 0.24 -12.65 -0.04
C ALA A 77 -1.17 -12.49 0.53
N ASP A 78 -1.38 -12.96 1.75
CA ASP A 78 -2.61 -12.74 2.53
C ASP A 78 -2.49 -11.55 3.46
N LYS A 79 -1.27 -11.23 3.89
CA LYS A 79 -0.96 -10.10 4.77
C LYS A 79 0.40 -9.53 4.43
N ALA A 80 0.56 -8.24 4.67
CA ALA A 80 1.85 -7.58 4.58
C ALA A 80 2.04 -6.58 5.74
N VAL A 81 3.29 -6.41 6.16
CA VAL A 81 3.69 -5.48 7.22
C VAL A 81 4.95 -4.77 6.77
N ILE A 82 5.01 -3.47 7.00
CA ILE A 82 6.26 -2.72 6.88
C ILE A 82 6.83 -2.39 8.27
N VAL A 83 8.14 -2.29 8.34
CA VAL A 83 8.87 -1.78 9.51
C VAL A 83 9.59 -0.51 9.10
N ASP A 84 9.28 0.60 9.74
CA ASP A 84 9.86 1.91 9.45
C ASP A 84 11.25 2.10 10.11
N ALA A 85 11.91 3.23 9.82
CA ALA A 85 13.21 3.58 10.36
C ALA A 85 13.26 3.66 11.90
N LYS A 86 12.12 3.86 12.55
CA LYS A 86 12.00 3.87 14.03
C LYS A 86 11.80 2.47 14.59
N GLY A 87 11.57 1.46 13.74
CA GLY A 87 11.24 0.10 14.13
C GLY A 87 9.76 -0.11 14.43
N GLN A 88 8.89 0.84 14.07
CA GLN A 88 7.44 0.69 14.20
C GLN A 88 6.91 -0.21 13.09
N LYS A 89 5.98 -1.08 13.45
CA LYS A 89 5.28 -1.94 12.50
C LYS A 89 3.99 -1.27 12.05
N HIS A 90 3.78 -1.25 10.73
CA HIS A 90 2.55 -0.78 10.10
C HIS A 90 1.98 -1.90 9.25
N GLU A 91 0.73 -2.27 9.48
CA GLU A 91 0.05 -3.25 8.64
C GLU A 91 -0.34 -2.61 7.31
N VAL A 92 -0.20 -3.36 6.22
CA VAL A 92 -0.75 -2.97 4.92
C VAL A 92 -2.26 -3.15 4.98
N ASP A 93 -2.98 -2.05 4.86
CA ASP A 93 -4.43 -2.01 4.95
C ASP A 93 -5.09 -2.40 3.62
N CYS A 94 -4.63 -1.81 2.51
CA CYS A 94 -5.16 -2.12 1.19
C CYS A 94 -4.17 -1.80 0.07
N LEU A 95 -4.38 -2.43 -1.09
CA LEU A 95 -3.69 -2.13 -2.34
C LEU A 95 -4.40 -0.99 -3.06
N LEU A 96 -3.63 -0.06 -3.61
CA LEU A 96 -4.12 1.11 -4.34
C LEU A 96 -3.83 1.07 -5.84
N GLY A 97 -3.08 0.07 -6.29
CA GLY A 97 -2.73 -0.16 -7.69
C GLY A 97 -1.38 -0.85 -7.82
N ALA A 98 -1.20 -1.61 -8.89
CA ALA A 98 0.05 -2.31 -9.19
C ALA A 98 0.27 -2.41 -10.69
N ASN A 99 1.54 -2.61 -11.07
CA ASN A 99 1.92 -2.97 -12.41
C ASN A 99 2.99 -4.07 -12.36
N GLU A 100 2.69 -5.21 -12.97
CA GLU A 100 3.55 -6.40 -12.94
C GLU A 100 4.78 -6.22 -13.85
N ILE A 101 4.64 -5.54 -15.00
CA ILE A 101 5.73 -5.35 -15.97
C ILE A 101 6.84 -4.49 -15.37
N TYR A 102 6.47 -3.41 -14.70
CA TYR A 102 7.40 -2.48 -14.06
C TYR A 102 7.70 -2.81 -12.59
N ASP A 103 7.15 -3.93 -12.11
CA ASP A 103 7.33 -4.46 -10.75
C ASP A 103 7.13 -3.38 -9.67
N ILE A 104 5.98 -2.73 -9.68
CA ILE A 104 5.67 -1.64 -8.74
C ILE A 104 4.25 -1.77 -8.19
N VAL A 105 4.08 -1.53 -6.89
CA VAL A 105 2.79 -1.48 -6.20
C VAL A 105 2.70 -0.25 -5.32
N LYS A 106 1.53 0.36 -5.31
CA LYS A 106 1.12 1.40 -4.38
C LYS A 106 0.12 0.82 -3.40
N PHE A 107 0.30 1.08 -2.11
CA PHE A 107 -0.56 0.56 -1.06
C PHE A 107 -0.68 1.54 0.10
N GLN A 108 -1.68 1.34 0.93
CA GLN A 108 -1.93 2.08 2.17
C GLN A 108 -1.46 1.26 3.35
N VAL A 109 -0.76 1.89 4.28
CA VAL A 109 -0.46 1.30 5.60
C VAL A 109 -1.17 2.04 6.71
N SER A 110 -1.35 1.38 7.84
CA SER A 110 -1.95 1.95 9.05
C SER A 110 -1.04 2.99 9.70
N GLY A 111 -1.63 4.06 10.22
CA GLY A 111 -0.92 5.08 10.99
C GLY A 111 -0.17 6.13 10.16
N LYS A 112 0.67 6.90 10.84
CA LYS A 112 1.46 7.98 10.22
C LYS A 112 2.86 7.49 9.87
N THR A 113 3.39 7.97 8.74
CA THR A 113 4.70 7.61 8.20
C THR A 113 5.56 8.85 7.95
N ILE A 114 6.86 8.64 7.74
CA ILE A 114 7.75 9.68 7.23
C ILE A 114 7.80 9.52 5.71
N ALA A 115 7.52 10.61 4.99
CA ALA A 115 7.50 10.62 3.54
C ALA A 115 8.78 11.20 2.95
N ALA A 116 9.27 10.61 1.86
CA ALA A 116 10.32 11.19 1.04
C ALA A 116 9.73 12.03 -0.11
N PRO A 117 10.33 13.19 -0.43
CA PRO A 117 9.97 13.93 -1.63
C PRO A 117 10.38 13.14 -2.88
N LEU A 118 9.59 13.26 -3.95
CA LEU A 118 9.87 12.61 -5.22
C LEU A 118 10.60 13.57 -6.16
N ALA A 119 11.60 13.07 -6.88
CA ALA A 119 12.28 13.83 -7.93
C ALA A 119 11.37 13.98 -9.14
N THR A 120 11.47 15.13 -9.82
CA THR A 120 10.76 15.38 -11.07
C THR A 120 11.62 15.11 -12.31
N THR A 121 12.93 15.11 -12.14
CA THR A 121 13.91 14.92 -13.21
C THR A 121 15.05 14.03 -12.75
N VAL A 122 15.60 13.28 -13.69
CA VAL A 122 16.85 12.52 -13.57
C VAL A 122 17.56 12.58 -14.93
N SER A 123 18.89 12.67 -14.92
CA SER A 123 19.71 12.79 -16.12
C SER A 123 20.88 11.81 -16.10
N VAL A 124 21.37 11.44 -17.27
CA VAL A 124 22.60 10.65 -17.39
C VAL A 124 23.77 11.42 -16.77
N GLY A 125 24.57 10.73 -15.98
CA GLY A 125 25.68 11.28 -15.21
C GLY A 125 25.29 11.80 -13.81
N ASP A 126 24.01 11.81 -13.46
CA ASP A 126 23.60 12.17 -12.10
C ASP A 126 24.13 11.14 -11.09
N GLU A 127 24.62 11.64 -9.95
CA GLU A 127 24.92 10.82 -8.79
C GLU A 127 23.63 10.40 -8.08
N ALA A 128 23.51 9.12 -7.77
CA ALA A 128 22.37 8.54 -7.08
C ALA A 128 22.82 7.66 -5.90
N TRP A 129 21.92 7.38 -4.98
CA TRP A 129 22.18 6.60 -3.78
C TRP A 129 21.08 5.60 -3.55
N ILE A 130 21.40 4.32 -3.64
CA ILE A 130 20.51 3.21 -3.31
C ILE A 130 20.54 3.08 -1.79
N THR A 131 19.42 3.39 -1.13
CA THR A 131 19.43 3.57 0.33
C THR A 131 18.32 2.75 0.97
N PRO A 132 18.65 1.60 1.58
CA PRO A 132 17.69 0.83 2.35
C PRO A 132 17.31 1.57 3.64
N MET A 133 16.38 1.02 4.41
CA MET A 133 16.05 1.52 5.74
C MET A 133 17.32 1.62 6.60
N PRO A 134 17.56 2.71 7.36
CA PRO A 134 18.84 2.98 8.04
C PRO A 134 19.41 1.86 8.92
N LYS A 135 18.53 1.01 9.48
CA LYS A 135 18.92 -0.12 10.35
C LYS A 135 19.10 -1.44 9.59
N SER A 136 18.77 -1.50 8.30
CA SER A 136 18.81 -2.74 7.51
C SER A 136 20.02 -2.83 6.58
N GLY A 137 20.77 -1.75 6.39
CA GLY A 137 21.96 -1.75 5.53
C GLY A 137 22.55 -0.36 5.31
N ASN A 138 23.70 -0.33 4.62
CA ASN A 138 24.35 0.91 4.21
C ASN A 138 23.79 1.40 2.87
N ALA A 139 23.86 2.70 2.65
CA ALA A 139 23.60 3.29 1.36
C ALA A 139 24.74 2.99 0.39
N GLU A 140 24.39 2.62 -0.84
CA GLU A 140 25.34 2.36 -1.92
C GLU A 140 25.27 3.48 -2.95
N LYS A 141 26.44 4.03 -3.31
CA LYS A 141 26.53 5.03 -4.38
C LYS A 141 26.29 4.37 -5.73
N ALA A 142 25.59 5.07 -6.60
CA ALA A 142 25.36 4.70 -7.97
C ALA A 142 25.50 5.90 -8.91
N ASP A 143 25.85 5.65 -10.14
CA ASP A 143 25.83 6.64 -11.22
C ASP A 143 24.72 6.28 -12.22
N VAL A 144 23.98 7.28 -12.67
CA VAL A 144 22.96 7.13 -13.72
C VAL A 144 23.66 6.98 -15.06
N SER A 145 23.65 5.79 -15.66
CA SER A 145 24.30 5.50 -16.93
C SER A 145 23.41 5.66 -18.14
N SER A 146 22.09 5.45 -17.98
CA SER A 146 21.07 5.68 -19.02
C SER A 146 19.75 6.05 -18.39
N VAL A 147 18.94 6.81 -19.13
CA VAL A 147 17.56 7.14 -18.77
C VAL A 147 16.68 6.86 -19.98
N GLU A 148 15.80 5.88 -19.82
CA GLU A 148 14.80 5.51 -20.82
C GLU A 148 13.43 5.98 -20.36
N LYS A 149 12.50 6.21 -21.29
CA LYS A 149 11.12 6.54 -20.95
C LYS A 149 10.23 5.31 -21.10
N PHE A 150 9.35 5.11 -20.12
CA PHE A 150 8.21 4.22 -20.28
C PHE A 150 6.90 4.99 -20.15
N MET A 151 5.90 4.55 -20.87
CA MET A 151 4.61 5.24 -21.00
C MET A 151 4.78 6.74 -21.35
N ASP A 152 5.83 7.07 -22.14
CA ASP A 152 6.22 8.41 -22.62
C ASP A 152 6.46 9.47 -21.53
N LYS A 153 6.34 9.10 -20.27
CA LYS A 153 6.32 10.04 -19.14
C LYS A 153 7.33 9.70 -18.03
N TYR A 154 7.42 8.44 -17.64
CA TYR A 154 8.20 8.00 -16.48
C TYR A 154 9.60 7.54 -16.88
N ASN A 155 10.52 7.55 -15.91
CA ASN A 155 11.90 7.18 -16.15
C ASN A 155 12.14 5.71 -15.75
N TYR A 156 12.77 4.96 -16.65
CA TYR A 156 13.45 3.72 -16.34
C TYR A 156 14.94 4.01 -16.39
N THR A 157 15.60 3.97 -15.26
CA THR A 157 16.98 4.44 -15.11
C THR A 157 17.91 3.25 -15.00
N ILE A 158 18.93 3.17 -15.85
CA ILE A 158 20.00 2.18 -15.72
C ILE A 158 21.08 2.75 -14.79
N LEU A 159 21.46 1.98 -13.81
CA LEU A 159 22.41 2.36 -12.77
C LEU A 159 23.70 1.58 -12.90
N LYS A 160 24.79 2.20 -12.48
CA LYS A 160 26.09 1.56 -12.30
C LYS A 160 26.50 1.69 -10.84
N SER A 161 26.52 0.56 -10.12
CA SER A 161 26.87 0.52 -8.70
C SER A 161 27.48 -0.83 -8.30
N SER A 162 27.87 -0.97 -7.04
CA SER A 162 28.25 -2.24 -6.40
C SER A 162 27.07 -2.92 -5.67
N ALA A 163 25.89 -2.34 -5.72
CA ALA A 163 24.69 -2.86 -5.05
C ALA A 163 24.29 -4.26 -5.54
N THR A 164 23.76 -5.06 -4.65
CA THR A 164 23.28 -6.42 -4.96
C THR A 164 21.77 -6.50 -4.87
N ASP A 165 21.20 -7.64 -5.27
CA ASP A 165 19.77 -7.97 -5.18
C ASP A 165 19.18 -7.87 -3.77
N LYS A 166 20.02 -7.91 -2.72
CA LYS A 166 19.58 -7.66 -1.33
C LYS A 166 18.96 -6.27 -1.13
N LEU A 167 19.31 -5.32 -1.99
CA LEU A 167 18.76 -3.97 -1.98
C LEU A 167 17.55 -3.79 -2.90
N ASN A 168 17.04 -4.85 -3.53
CA ASN A 168 15.85 -4.74 -4.37
C ASN A 168 14.68 -4.11 -3.61
N GLY A 169 14.04 -3.13 -4.26
CA GLY A 169 12.98 -2.32 -3.69
C GLY A 169 13.46 -1.13 -2.84
N ALA A 170 14.76 -1.02 -2.52
CA ALA A 170 15.27 0.15 -1.81
C ALA A 170 15.09 1.42 -2.66
N PRO A 171 14.68 2.56 -2.04
CA PRO A 171 14.61 3.81 -2.76
C PRO A 171 15.99 4.26 -3.27
N VAL A 172 15.99 4.77 -4.48
CA VAL A 172 17.13 5.43 -5.10
C VAL A 172 16.93 6.94 -4.97
N PHE A 173 17.83 7.61 -4.25
CA PHE A 173 17.77 9.05 -4.02
C PHE A 173 18.75 9.78 -4.91
N ASN A 174 18.40 11.00 -5.37
CA ASN A 174 19.37 11.97 -5.87
C ASN A 174 20.09 12.66 -4.70
N VAL A 175 21.13 13.44 -4.98
CA VAL A 175 21.92 14.16 -3.98
C VAL A 175 21.14 15.15 -3.11
N LYS A 176 19.90 15.51 -3.52
CA LYS A 176 18.99 16.37 -2.75
C LYS A 176 18.09 15.58 -1.79
N GLY A 177 18.20 14.25 -1.75
CA GLY A 177 17.33 13.38 -0.94
C GLY A 177 15.93 13.19 -1.52
N GLN A 178 15.76 13.36 -2.84
CA GLN A 178 14.50 13.09 -3.53
C GLN A 178 14.57 11.71 -4.19
N VAL A 179 13.49 10.93 -4.09
CA VAL A 179 13.40 9.59 -4.69
C VAL A 179 13.27 9.72 -6.21
N ILE A 180 14.17 9.07 -6.95
CA ILE A 180 14.11 8.94 -8.40
C ILE A 180 13.46 7.61 -8.82
N GLY A 181 13.52 6.56 -8.00
CA GLY A 181 12.95 5.26 -8.31
C GLY A 181 13.14 4.22 -7.20
N LEU A 182 12.67 3.00 -7.45
CA LEU A 182 12.97 1.81 -6.66
C LEU A 182 14.04 0.98 -7.36
N PHE A 183 15.05 0.61 -6.63
CA PHE A 183 16.17 -0.20 -7.12
C PHE A 183 15.73 -1.62 -7.49
N ASN A 184 16.25 -2.11 -8.61
CA ASN A 184 16.13 -3.49 -9.03
C ASN A 184 17.46 -3.98 -9.61
N SER A 185 17.92 -5.14 -9.15
CA SER A 185 19.07 -5.85 -9.67
C SER A 185 18.65 -7.22 -10.20
N ALA A 186 18.97 -7.50 -11.45
CA ALA A 186 18.71 -8.76 -12.11
C ALA A 186 19.99 -9.21 -12.84
N GLY A 187 20.77 -10.06 -12.17
CA GLY A 187 22.10 -10.45 -12.66
C GLY A 187 23.06 -9.25 -12.69
N GLU A 188 23.63 -8.96 -13.85
CA GLU A 188 24.52 -7.81 -14.06
C GLU A 188 23.79 -6.48 -14.33
N SER A 189 22.46 -6.55 -14.59
CA SER A 189 21.67 -5.35 -14.87
C SER A 189 21.16 -4.73 -13.58
N GLN A 190 21.42 -3.43 -13.42
CA GLN A 190 20.94 -2.62 -12.30
C GLN A 190 20.13 -1.46 -12.84
N SER A 191 18.93 -1.30 -12.28
CA SER A 191 17.99 -0.29 -12.75
C SER A 191 17.18 0.32 -11.62
N SER A 192 16.43 1.37 -11.92
CA SER A 192 15.37 1.83 -11.04
C SER A 192 14.12 2.21 -11.82
N THR A 193 12.95 1.85 -11.26
CA THR A 193 11.64 2.20 -11.78
C THR A 193 11.15 3.48 -11.10
N ASP A 194 10.73 4.47 -11.88
CA ASP A 194 10.25 5.77 -11.39
C ASP A 194 9.05 5.62 -10.44
N VAL A 195 9.20 6.07 -9.20
CA VAL A 195 8.13 6.04 -8.18
C VAL A 195 6.98 7.00 -8.53
N ASN A 196 7.21 8.03 -9.34
CA ASN A 196 6.13 8.92 -9.79
C ASN A 196 5.02 8.16 -10.55
N TYR A 197 5.34 7.03 -11.19
CA TYR A 197 4.35 6.18 -11.84
C TYR A 197 3.25 5.73 -10.88
N ALA A 198 3.57 5.48 -9.63
CA ALA A 198 2.58 5.11 -8.62
C ALA A 198 1.54 6.22 -8.32
N LYS A 199 1.80 7.48 -8.70
CA LYS A 199 0.81 8.57 -8.58
C LYS A 199 -0.38 8.36 -9.51
N ASP A 200 -0.17 7.73 -10.66
CA ASP A 200 -1.21 7.47 -11.65
C ASP A 200 -2.06 6.24 -11.31
N PHE A 201 -1.67 5.47 -10.29
CA PHE A 201 -2.51 4.39 -9.80
C PHE A 201 -3.71 4.96 -9.05
N VAL A 202 -4.88 4.82 -9.66
CA VAL A 202 -6.16 5.26 -9.11
C VAL A 202 -7.09 4.05 -9.00
N VAL A 203 -7.58 3.79 -7.79
CA VAL A 203 -8.58 2.76 -7.57
C VAL A 203 -9.91 3.22 -8.17
N LYS A 204 -10.50 2.37 -9.02
CA LYS A 204 -11.84 2.52 -9.61
C LYS A 204 -12.74 1.40 -9.13
N GLY A 205 -14.04 1.50 -9.40
CA GLY A 205 -15.00 0.46 -9.02
C GLY A 205 -14.60 -0.92 -9.56
N LEU A 206 -14.20 -0.99 -10.82
CA LEU A 206 -13.76 -2.23 -11.47
C LEU A 206 -12.39 -2.75 -11.01
N SER A 207 -11.62 -1.98 -10.24
CA SER A 207 -10.31 -2.43 -9.71
C SER A 207 -10.45 -3.65 -8.82
N GLN A 208 -11.64 -3.92 -8.25
CA GLN A 208 -11.90 -5.14 -7.49
C GLN A 208 -11.72 -6.43 -8.34
N ASN A 209 -11.79 -6.30 -9.66
CA ASN A 209 -11.60 -7.39 -10.63
C ASN A 209 -10.30 -7.24 -11.45
N ASP A 210 -9.40 -6.31 -11.08
CA ASP A 210 -8.12 -6.15 -11.74
C ASP A 210 -7.26 -7.43 -11.65
N ILE A 211 -6.78 -7.91 -12.80
CA ILE A 211 -6.07 -9.20 -12.91
C ILE A 211 -4.76 -9.19 -12.11
N THR A 212 -4.03 -8.07 -12.13
CA THR A 212 -2.78 -7.94 -11.37
C THR A 212 -3.07 -7.92 -9.88
N LEU A 213 -3.97 -7.05 -9.41
CA LEU A 213 -4.27 -6.90 -7.98
C LEU A 213 -4.87 -8.18 -7.37
N ARG A 214 -5.62 -8.97 -8.14
CA ARG A 214 -6.19 -10.25 -7.69
C ARG A 214 -5.18 -11.38 -7.50
N GLN A 215 -3.92 -11.19 -7.89
CA GLN A 215 -2.84 -12.12 -7.56
C GLN A 215 -2.46 -12.05 -6.07
N SER A 216 -2.90 -11.01 -5.34
CA SER A 216 -2.78 -10.89 -3.89
C SER A 216 -4.14 -11.12 -3.22
N ASN A 217 -4.14 -11.68 -2.01
CA ASN A 217 -5.33 -11.79 -1.16
C ASN A 217 -5.53 -10.56 -0.25
N ILE A 218 -4.60 -9.59 -0.29
CA ILE A 218 -4.76 -8.32 0.41
C ILE A 218 -5.87 -7.52 -0.30
N ARG A 219 -6.79 -6.97 0.47
CA ARG A 219 -7.92 -6.21 -0.07
C ARG A 219 -7.47 -5.03 -0.93
N ILE A 220 -8.28 -4.70 -1.92
CA ILE A 220 -8.12 -3.49 -2.73
C ILE A 220 -8.90 -2.36 -2.05
N GLY A 221 -8.33 -1.16 -2.03
CA GLY A 221 -8.98 0.01 -1.43
C GLY A 221 -10.23 0.45 -2.16
N LEU A 222 -10.97 1.39 -1.58
CA LEU A 222 -12.14 1.96 -2.20
C LEU A 222 -11.80 3.19 -3.05
N PRO A 223 -12.54 3.38 -4.18
CA PRO A 223 -12.50 4.62 -4.94
C PRO A 223 -12.84 5.86 -4.12
N ASN A 224 -12.54 7.05 -4.64
CA ASN A 224 -12.77 8.31 -3.95
C ASN A 224 -14.13 8.94 -4.21
N THR A 225 -14.90 8.45 -5.18
CA THR A 225 -16.28 8.89 -5.45
C THR A 225 -17.27 7.83 -5.02
N VAL A 226 -18.48 8.25 -4.66
CA VAL A 226 -19.56 7.35 -4.21
C VAL A 226 -19.93 6.37 -5.31
N GLU A 227 -20.09 6.83 -6.54
CA GLU A 227 -20.52 6.04 -7.69
C GLU A 227 -19.56 4.88 -7.96
N GLU A 228 -18.27 5.18 -8.01
CA GLU A 228 -17.23 4.15 -8.20
C GLU A 228 -17.12 3.22 -6.98
N ALA A 229 -17.30 3.76 -5.77
CA ALA A 229 -17.24 2.97 -4.55
C ALA A 229 -18.43 2.02 -4.41
N VAL A 230 -19.61 2.39 -4.89
CA VAL A 230 -20.78 1.50 -4.94
C VAL A 230 -20.50 0.29 -5.85
N VAL A 231 -19.87 0.52 -7.01
CA VAL A 231 -19.46 -0.60 -7.89
C VAL A 231 -18.48 -1.52 -7.17
N ALA A 232 -17.48 -0.96 -6.49
CA ALA A 232 -16.53 -1.74 -5.71
C ALA A 232 -17.21 -2.53 -4.57
N LEU A 233 -18.15 -1.91 -3.88
CA LEU A 233 -18.94 -2.52 -2.81
C LEU A 233 -19.76 -3.72 -3.35
N MET A 234 -20.45 -3.56 -4.48
CA MET A 234 -21.20 -4.64 -5.12
C MET A 234 -20.28 -5.82 -5.51
N LEU A 235 -19.17 -5.55 -6.19
CA LEU A 235 -18.23 -6.59 -6.59
C LEU A 235 -17.55 -7.29 -5.40
N SER A 236 -17.44 -6.61 -4.27
CA SER A 236 -16.86 -7.20 -3.05
C SER A 236 -17.78 -8.24 -2.38
N SER A 237 -19.07 -8.26 -2.70
CA SER A 237 -20.02 -9.23 -2.13
C SER A 237 -19.70 -10.69 -2.48
N GLU A 238 -18.92 -10.90 -3.55
CA GLU A 238 -18.42 -12.22 -3.96
C GLU A 238 -17.11 -12.63 -3.26
N LYS A 239 -16.52 -11.73 -2.47
CA LYS A 239 -15.28 -11.99 -1.72
C LYS A 239 -15.58 -12.72 -0.41
N PRO A 240 -14.54 -13.29 0.26
CA PRO A 240 -14.69 -13.79 1.63
C PRO A 240 -15.33 -12.76 2.57
N THR A 241 -16.21 -13.21 3.45
CA THR A 241 -17.05 -12.34 4.31
C THR A 241 -16.24 -11.30 5.09
N ASN A 242 -15.06 -11.63 5.60
CA ASN A 242 -14.20 -10.71 6.32
C ASN A 242 -13.67 -9.58 5.42
N ILE A 243 -13.36 -9.86 4.16
CA ILE A 243 -12.91 -8.86 3.18
C ILE A 243 -14.08 -7.96 2.81
N HIS A 244 -15.24 -8.55 2.49
CA HIS A 244 -16.45 -7.79 2.17
C HIS A 244 -16.84 -6.86 3.33
N GLU A 245 -16.88 -7.36 4.55
CA GLU A 245 -17.23 -6.58 5.75
C GLU A 245 -16.24 -5.42 6.00
N ALA A 246 -14.93 -5.63 5.77
CA ALA A 246 -13.95 -4.56 5.85
C ALA A 246 -14.21 -3.45 4.82
N ILE A 247 -14.56 -3.81 3.58
CA ILE A 247 -14.90 -2.87 2.50
C ILE A 247 -16.19 -2.11 2.84
N VAL A 248 -17.21 -2.79 3.37
CA VAL A 248 -18.49 -2.16 3.82
C VAL A 248 -18.22 -1.13 4.92
N ASN A 249 -17.42 -1.47 5.91
CA ASN A 249 -17.08 -0.55 7.01
C ASN A 249 -16.26 0.66 6.52
N GLU A 250 -15.31 0.45 5.60
CA GLU A 250 -14.60 1.55 4.95
C GLU A 250 -15.56 2.45 4.16
N PHE A 251 -16.50 1.86 3.42
CA PHE A 251 -17.50 2.60 2.65
C PHE A 251 -18.34 3.51 3.56
N ILE A 252 -18.87 3.00 4.66
CA ILE A 252 -19.66 3.78 5.63
C ILE A 252 -18.81 4.91 6.23
N THR A 253 -17.54 4.63 6.53
CA THR A 253 -16.62 5.64 7.09
C THR A 253 -16.31 6.74 6.08
N LYS A 254 -16.11 6.39 4.82
CA LYS A 254 -15.72 7.31 3.75
C LYS A 254 -16.92 8.09 3.20
N PHE A 255 -18.09 7.45 3.15
CA PHE A 255 -19.32 7.99 2.59
C PHE A 255 -20.51 7.84 3.57
N PRO A 256 -20.48 8.49 4.74
CA PRO A 256 -21.47 8.28 5.79
C PRO A 256 -22.87 8.77 5.43
N GLN A 257 -23.03 9.50 4.33
CA GLN A 257 -24.31 9.98 3.82
C GLN A 257 -24.88 9.13 2.67
N ALA A 258 -24.15 8.08 2.23
CA ALA A 258 -24.60 7.14 1.21
C ALA A 258 -25.24 5.91 1.85
N ASN A 259 -26.38 5.50 1.33
CA ASN A 259 -27.20 4.42 1.91
C ASN A 259 -26.62 3.02 1.69
N ASP A 260 -25.91 2.81 0.57
CA ASP A 260 -25.45 1.50 0.10
C ASP A 260 -24.61 0.74 1.14
N GLY A 261 -23.73 1.44 1.85
CA GLY A 261 -22.89 0.84 2.90
C GLY A 261 -23.70 0.30 4.07
N TYR A 262 -24.68 1.07 4.55
CA TYR A 262 -25.54 0.63 5.65
C TYR A 262 -26.43 -0.55 5.24
N TYR A 263 -26.97 -0.51 4.02
CA TYR A 263 -27.76 -1.62 3.50
C TYR A 263 -26.91 -2.90 3.34
N ALA A 264 -25.69 -2.78 2.84
CA ALA A 264 -24.75 -3.90 2.77
C ALA A 264 -24.40 -4.46 4.16
N LEU A 265 -24.13 -3.58 5.15
CA LEU A 265 -23.85 -4.00 6.52
C LEU A 265 -25.05 -4.72 7.14
N ALA A 266 -26.25 -4.19 6.98
CA ALA A 266 -27.46 -4.82 7.50
C ALA A 266 -27.70 -6.21 6.87
N ASN A 267 -27.43 -6.40 5.58
CA ASN A 267 -27.48 -7.72 4.93
C ASN A 267 -26.45 -8.71 5.53
N ILE A 268 -25.21 -8.26 5.81
CA ILE A 268 -24.19 -9.08 6.48
C ILE A 268 -24.66 -9.50 7.88
N GLN A 269 -25.25 -8.57 8.63
CA GLN A 269 -25.76 -8.82 9.98
C GLN A 269 -26.93 -9.83 9.95
N VAL A 270 -27.85 -9.69 9.01
CA VAL A 270 -28.93 -10.68 8.79
C VAL A 270 -28.35 -12.05 8.45
N ALA A 271 -27.39 -12.13 7.55
CA ALA A 271 -26.73 -13.39 7.19
C ALA A 271 -26.04 -14.07 8.40
N LYS A 272 -25.52 -13.28 9.35
CA LYS A 272 -25.00 -13.75 10.64
C LYS A 272 -26.12 -14.07 11.66
N GLY A 273 -27.37 -13.82 11.34
CA GLY A 273 -28.52 -14.00 12.24
C GLY A 273 -28.69 -12.89 13.28
N ASP A 274 -28.00 -11.78 13.12
CA ASP A 274 -28.02 -10.63 14.03
C ASP A 274 -29.01 -9.56 13.54
N PHE A 275 -30.29 -9.88 13.69
CA PHE A 275 -31.40 -9.02 13.24
C PHE A 275 -31.51 -7.72 14.05
N ALA A 276 -31.11 -7.74 15.34
CA ALA A 276 -31.16 -6.56 16.20
C ALA A 276 -30.19 -5.47 15.72
N ASN A 277 -28.95 -5.86 15.38
CA ASN A 277 -28.00 -4.91 14.83
C ASN A 277 -28.37 -4.50 13.40
N ALA A 278 -28.96 -5.39 12.59
CA ALA A 278 -29.44 -5.04 11.26
C ALA A 278 -30.53 -3.96 11.31
N ASP A 279 -31.51 -4.09 12.23
CA ASP A 279 -32.56 -3.07 12.47
C ASP A 279 -31.92 -1.73 12.87
N LYS A 280 -31.01 -1.74 13.86
CA LYS A 280 -30.32 -0.54 14.32
C LYS A 280 -29.48 0.11 13.22
N THR A 281 -28.84 -0.69 12.37
CA THR A 281 -28.04 -0.19 11.24
C THR A 281 -28.93 0.55 10.23
N MET A 282 -30.09 0.01 9.90
CA MET A 282 -31.03 0.69 8.98
C MET A 282 -31.64 1.95 9.61
N GLN A 283 -31.95 1.94 10.90
CA GLN A 283 -32.39 3.16 11.60
C GLN A 283 -31.29 4.23 11.60
N THR A 284 -30.03 3.82 11.76
CA THR A 284 -28.87 4.72 11.65
C THR A 284 -28.74 5.29 10.25
N ALA A 285 -28.96 4.49 9.20
CA ALA A 285 -29.00 4.95 7.82
C ALA A 285 -30.03 6.06 7.66
N ILE A 286 -31.29 5.81 8.02
CA ILE A 286 -32.39 6.79 7.93
C ILE A 286 -32.05 8.13 8.63
N SER A 287 -31.32 8.07 9.73
CA SER A 287 -30.91 9.28 10.46
C SER A 287 -29.79 10.07 9.77
N LYS A 288 -28.84 9.39 9.10
CA LYS A 288 -27.58 9.97 8.60
C LYS A 288 -27.54 10.27 7.11
N VAL A 289 -28.21 9.44 6.29
CA VAL A 289 -28.08 9.56 4.83
C VAL A 289 -28.85 10.76 4.29
N THR A 290 -28.45 11.22 3.10
CA THR A 290 -29.12 12.32 2.42
C THR A 290 -30.42 11.86 1.76
N ALA A 291 -30.42 10.71 1.07
CA ALA A 291 -31.58 10.11 0.43
C ALA A 291 -32.35 9.23 1.43
N LYS A 292 -33.18 9.85 2.24
CA LYS A 292 -33.95 9.14 3.28
C LYS A 292 -35.05 8.28 2.72
N ASP A 293 -35.67 8.68 1.62
CA ASP A 293 -36.63 7.90 0.83
C ASP A 293 -36.01 6.56 0.42
N GLU A 294 -34.82 6.56 -0.12
CA GLU A 294 -34.07 5.34 -0.47
C GLU A 294 -33.73 4.49 0.77
N ALA A 295 -33.35 5.12 1.90
CA ALA A 295 -33.08 4.38 3.13
C ALA A 295 -34.35 3.68 3.66
N HIS A 296 -35.49 4.33 3.66
CA HIS A 296 -36.75 3.74 4.01
C HIS A 296 -37.14 2.60 3.05
N TYR A 297 -36.99 2.80 1.73
CA TYR A 297 -37.22 1.76 0.74
C TYR A 297 -36.32 0.53 0.96
N ASN A 298 -35.04 0.72 1.17
CA ASN A 298 -34.09 -0.37 1.42
C ASN A 298 -34.39 -1.09 2.74
N PHE A 299 -34.81 -0.37 3.77
CA PHE A 299 -35.23 -0.98 5.02
C PHE A 299 -36.52 -1.83 4.83
N ALA A 300 -37.49 -1.29 4.16
CA ALA A 300 -38.73 -2.04 3.80
C ALA A 300 -38.40 -3.34 3.03
N ARG A 301 -37.51 -3.24 2.04
CA ARG A 301 -37.07 -4.38 1.23
C ARG A 301 -36.33 -5.44 2.08
N LEU A 302 -35.50 -5.01 3.01
CA LEU A 302 -34.80 -5.90 3.94
C LEU A 302 -35.81 -6.64 4.84
N ILE A 303 -36.76 -5.92 5.45
CA ILE A 303 -37.80 -6.48 6.30
C ILE A 303 -38.65 -7.48 5.50
N TYR A 304 -39.16 -7.07 4.34
CA TYR A 304 -40.07 -7.89 3.49
C TYR A 304 -39.40 -9.22 3.12
N ARG A 305 -38.18 -9.19 2.62
CA ARG A 305 -37.45 -10.39 2.19
C ARG A 305 -37.23 -11.39 3.33
N ASN A 306 -36.97 -10.91 4.54
CA ASN A 306 -36.64 -11.76 5.66
C ASN A 306 -37.84 -12.19 6.48
N ALA A 307 -38.92 -11.38 6.54
CA ALA A 307 -40.20 -11.75 7.19
C ALA A 307 -40.93 -12.93 6.51
N LEU A 308 -40.61 -13.19 5.24
CA LEU A 308 -41.20 -14.31 4.48
C LEU A 308 -40.42 -15.63 4.68
N ILE A 309 -39.24 -15.60 5.31
CA ILE A 309 -38.41 -16.78 5.52
C ILE A 309 -38.79 -17.44 6.85
N GLN A 310 -39.37 -18.65 6.76
CA GLN A 310 -39.90 -19.38 7.94
C GLN A 310 -38.80 -19.64 8.98
N GLU A 311 -37.57 -19.92 8.56
CA GLU A 311 -36.41 -20.11 9.43
C GLU A 311 -36.09 -18.87 10.28
N PHE A 312 -36.45 -17.69 9.81
CA PHE A 312 -36.18 -16.41 10.48
C PHE A 312 -37.38 -15.89 11.29
N ALA A 313 -38.51 -16.60 11.32
CA ALA A 313 -39.75 -16.14 11.92
C ALA A 313 -39.60 -15.62 13.37
N GLU A 314 -38.91 -16.36 14.25
CA GLU A 314 -38.68 -15.93 15.63
C GLU A 314 -37.75 -14.71 15.71
N LYS A 315 -36.72 -14.65 14.87
CA LYS A 315 -35.75 -13.56 14.83
C LYS A 315 -36.38 -12.27 14.30
N THR A 316 -37.14 -12.36 13.21
CA THR A 316 -37.86 -11.20 12.63
C THR A 316 -38.94 -10.69 13.60
N LYS A 317 -39.65 -11.59 14.27
CA LYS A 317 -40.65 -11.24 15.30
C LYS A 317 -39.99 -10.50 16.47
N SER A 318 -38.83 -10.94 16.92
CA SER A 318 -38.11 -10.33 18.06
C SER A 318 -37.72 -8.85 17.82
N VAL A 319 -37.54 -8.44 16.58
CA VAL A 319 -37.24 -7.06 16.18
C VAL A 319 -38.45 -6.35 15.54
N GLY A 320 -39.61 -6.99 15.56
CA GLY A 320 -40.86 -6.45 15.01
C GLY A 320 -40.86 -6.33 13.48
N TRP A 321 -40.07 -7.13 12.77
CA TRP A 321 -40.07 -7.15 11.31
C TRP A 321 -41.28 -7.95 10.79
N THR A 322 -42.32 -7.24 10.44
CA THR A 322 -43.58 -7.74 9.87
C THR A 322 -43.80 -7.17 8.51
N LEU A 323 -44.76 -7.75 7.74
CA LEU A 323 -45.16 -7.21 6.46
C LEU A 323 -45.79 -5.82 6.61
N ASP A 324 -46.54 -5.58 7.70
CA ASP A 324 -47.10 -4.25 8.00
C ASP A 324 -45.99 -3.22 8.24
N LYS A 325 -44.95 -3.56 9.00
CA LYS A 325 -43.79 -2.67 9.19
C LYS A 325 -43.08 -2.37 7.85
N ALA A 326 -42.92 -3.38 6.98
CA ALA A 326 -42.35 -3.16 5.66
C ALA A 326 -43.23 -2.18 4.83
N LEU A 327 -44.54 -2.33 4.87
CA LEU A 327 -45.48 -1.43 4.20
C LEU A 327 -45.40 0.00 4.78
N ASP A 328 -45.28 0.14 6.09
CA ASP A 328 -45.12 1.45 6.73
C ASP A 328 -43.82 2.15 6.32
N GLU A 329 -42.73 1.41 6.18
CA GLU A 329 -41.47 1.96 5.68
C GLU A 329 -41.56 2.40 4.19
N ILE A 330 -42.32 1.66 3.35
CA ILE A 330 -42.63 2.09 1.96
C ILE A 330 -43.42 3.40 1.95
N LYS A 331 -44.45 3.54 2.77
CA LYS A 331 -45.26 4.78 2.86
C LYS A 331 -44.36 5.97 3.29
N LYS A 332 -43.40 5.76 4.22
CA LYS A 332 -42.45 6.79 4.59
C LYS A 332 -41.55 7.17 3.44
N ALA A 333 -41.05 6.21 2.65
CA ALA A 333 -40.27 6.48 1.45
C ALA A 333 -41.02 7.35 0.43
N GLU A 334 -42.34 7.17 0.28
CA GLU A 334 -43.19 7.96 -0.65
C GLU A 334 -43.44 9.40 -0.18
N THR A 335 -43.27 9.68 1.12
CA THR A 335 -43.60 10.97 1.74
C THR A 335 -42.39 11.80 2.18
N THR A 336 -41.20 11.26 2.06
CA THR A 336 -39.92 11.90 2.42
C THR A 336 -39.25 12.52 1.20
#